data_e4e55468095bb75262a40ad2ab5e055e
#
_entry.id   e4e55468095bb75262a40ad2ab5e055e
#
_cell.length_a   1.000
_cell.length_b   1.000
_cell.length_c   1.000
_cell.angle_alpha   90.00
_cell.angle_beta   90.00
_cell.angle_gamma   90.00
#
_symmetry.space_group_name_H-M   'P 1'
#
loop_
_entity.id
_entity.type
_entity.pdbx_description
1 polymer ?
#
loop_
_entity_poly.entity_id
_entity_poly.type
_entity_poly.pdbx_seq_one_letter_code
_entity_poly.pdbx_strand_id
1 'polypeptide(L)' 'MSKKDIGKILRKAREMQGMSQMQVATLAGINLGQYQRLEYGIRDFDQCSMKVGISICYVLNLDPFLLVLQKN' A
#
# COMPACT_ATOMS: atom_id res chain seq x y z
N MET A 1 3.70 5.94 -12.72
CA MET A 1 4.44 5.32 -11.60
C MET A 1 4.36 3.80 -11.71
N SER A 2 5.48 3.11 -11.58
CA SER A 2 5.47 1.66 -11.66
C SER A 2 5.00 1.05 -10.34
N LYS A 3 4.63 -0.25 -10.37
CA LYS A 3 4.24 -0.92 -9.14
C LYS A 3 5.38 -1.00 -8.12
N LYS A 4 6.62 -1.00 -8.56
CA LYS A 4 7.76 -0.93 -7.65
C LYS A 4 7.87 0.43 -6.99
N ASP A 5 7.58 1.50 -7.73
CA ASP A 5 7.60 2.85 -7.17
C ASP A 5 6.50 3.01 -6.13
N ILE A 6 5.32 2.48 -6.41
CA ILE A 6 4.22 2.51 -5.44
C ILE A 6 4.61 1.70 -4.20
N GLY A 7 5.22 0.54 -4.39
CA GLY A 7 5.69 -0.27 -3.26
C GLY A 7 6.66 0.48 -2.36
N LYS A 8 7.57 1.25 -2.95
CA LYS A 8 8.50 2.09 -2.18
C LYS A 8 7.78 3.18 -1.40
N ILE A 9 6.75 3.78 -2.00
CA ILE A 9 5.94 4.78 -1.32
C ILE A 9 5.23 4.18 -0.12
N LEU A 10 4.64 2.99 -0.29
CA LEU A 10 3.97 2.28 0.80
C LEU A 10 4.95 1.99 1.93
N ARG A 11 6.12 1.47 1.59
CA ARG A 11 7.14 1.12 2.58
C ARG A 11 7.61 2.34 3.35
N LYS A 12 7.90 3.43 2.64
CA LYS A 12 8.37 4.65 3.30
C LYS A 12 7.30 5.21 4.22
N ALA A 13 6.05 5.26 3.77
CA ALA A 13 4.96 5.73 4.61
C ALA A 13 4.79 4.87 5.86
N ARG A 14 4.92 3.55 5.69
CA ARG A 14 4.84 2.61 6.81
C ARG A 14 5.97 2.87 7.82
N GLU A 15 7.19 3.00 7.33
CA GLU A 15 8.35 3.23 8.19
C GLU A 15 8.23 4.56 8.93
N MET A 16 7.72 5.58 8.27
CA MET A 16 7.50 6.89 8.90
C MET A 16 6.45 6.84 10.00
N GLN A 17 5.50 5.89 9.91
CA GLN A 17 4.51 5.68 10.96
C GLN A 17 5.02 4.75 12.06
N GLY A 18 6.20 4.20 11.90
CA GLY A 18 6.75 3.26 12.88
C GLY A 18 6.04 1.92 12.90
N MET A 19 5.43 1.51 11.80
CA MET A 19 4.64 0.29 11.74
C MET A 19 5.39 -0.86 11.07
N SER A 20 5.08 -2.08 11.52
CA SER A 20 5.53 -3.29 10.84
C SER A 20 4.60 -3.60 9.67
N GLN A 21 5.07 -4.45 8.76
CA GLN A 21 4.23 -4.92 7.66
C GLN A 21 2.99 -5.64 8.18
N MET A 22 3.14 -6.44 9.23
CA MET A 22 2.02 -7.16 9.84
C MET A 22 0.99 -6.20 10.43
N GLN A 23 1.44 -5.14 11.07
CA GLN A 23 0.52 -4.15 11.64
C GLN A 23 -0.32 -3.48 10.55
N VAL A 24 0.31 -3.10 9.44
CA VAL A 24 -0.43 -2.49 8.34
C VAL A 24 -1.42 -3.48 7.74
N ALA A 25 -0.99 -4.71 7.50
CA ALA A 25 -1.86 -5.73 6.93
C ALA A 25 -3.08 -5.98 7.83
N THR A 26 -2.85 -6.13 9.13
CA THR A 26 -3.92 -6.37 10.09
C THR A 26 -4.92 -5.22 10.11
N LEU A 27 -4.43 -3.99 10.16
CA LEU A 27 -5.31 -2.82 10.19
C LEU A 27 -6.06 -2.62 8.88
N ALA A 28 -5.47 -3.00 7.76
CA ALA A 28 -6.12 -2.90 6.45
C ALA A 28 -7.04 -4.09 6.14
N GLY A 29 -7.09 -5.10 7.02
CA GLY A 29 -7.97 -6.24 6.84
C GLY A 29 -7.51 -7.25 5.79
N ILE A 30 -6.20 -7.32 5.54
CA ILE A 30 -5.63 -8.28 4.59
C ILE A 30 -4.55 -9.11 5.30
N ASN A 31 -4.12 -10.20 4.67
CA ASN A 31 -3.05 -10.99 5.25
C ASN A 31 -1.67 -10.39 4.91
N LEU A 32 -0.66 -10.82 5.65
CA LEU A 32 0.69 -10.31 5.49
C LEU A 32 1.24 -10.49 4.08
N GLY A 33 1.02 -11.66 3.50
CA GLY A 33 1.52 -11.94 2.15
C GLY A 33 0.93 -11.02 1.09
N GLN A 34 -0.35 -10.69 1.23
CA GLN A 34 -1.00 -9.75 0.31
C GLN A 34 -0.36 -8.37 0.39
N TYR A 35 -0.12 -7.89 1.60
CA TYR A 35 0.51 -6.59 1.77
C TYR A 35 1.95 -6.60 1.26
N GLN A 36 2.70 -7.66 1.57
CA GLN A 36 4.11 -7.76 1.13
C GLN A 36 4.24 -7.70 -0.39
N ARG A 37 3.33 -8.35 -1.13
CA ARG A 37 3.38 -8.30 -2.59
C ARG A 37 3.20 -6.89 -3.13
N LEU A 38 2.40 -6.08 -2.46
CA LEU A 38 2.24 -4.68 -2.85
C LEU A 38 3.51 -3.89 -2.56
N GLU A 39 4.08 -4.07 -1.39
CA GLU A 39 5.27 -3.32 -0.98
C GLU A 39 6.49 -3.71 -1.82
N TYR A 40 6.60 -4.99 -2.19
CA TYR A 40 7.72 -5.48 -3.01
C TYR A 40 7.54 -5.24 -4.50
N GLY A 41 6.41 -4.69 -4.91
CA GLY A 41 6.16 -4.41 -6.31
C GLY A 41 5.84 -5.64 -7.16
N ILE A 42 5.41 -6.72 -6.52
CA ILE A 42 5.01 -7.94 -7.22
C ILE A 42 3.58 -7.79 -7.73
N ARG A 43 2.71 -7.19 -6.92
CA ARG A 43 1.33 -6.94 -7.28
C ARG A 43 1.10 -5.44 -7.49
N ASP A 44 0.33 -5.12 -8.51
CA ASP A 44 -0.02 -3.74 -8.81
C ASP A 44 -1.08 -3.26 -7.81
N PHE A 45 -0.89 -2.05 -7.26
CA PHE A 45 -1.79 -1.50 -6.25
C PHE A 45 -3.21 -1.33 -6.79
N ASP A 46 -3.36 -0.94 -8.05
CA ASP A 46 -4.69 -0.74 -8.63
C ASP A 46 -5.42 -2.04 -8.96
N GLN A 47 -4.77 -3.18 -8.79
CA GLN A 47 -5.43 -4.48 -8.85
C GLN A 47 -6.10 -4.86 -7.54
N CYS A 48 -5.87 -4.10 -6.49
CA CYS A 48 -6.56 -4.29 -5.22
C CYS A 48 -8.00 -3.82 -5.34
N SER A 49 -8.88 -4.40 -4.53
CA SER A 49 -10.23 -3.86 -4.43
C SER A 49 -10.15 -2.42 -3.90
N MET A 50 -11.17 -1.63 -4.22
CA MET A 50 -11.23 -0.26 -3.72
C MET A 50 -11.18 -0.23 -2.20
N LYS A 51 -11.88 -1.14 -1.55
CA LYS A 51 -11.90 -1.21 -0.07
C LYS A 51 -10.50 -1.44 0.49
N VAL A 52 -9.76 -2.39 -0.07
CA VAL A 52 -8.40 -2.68 0.41
C VAL A 52 -7.47 -1.51 0.14
N GLY A 53 -7.51 -0.96 -1.07
CA GLY A 53 -6.66 0.16 -1.42
C GLY A 53 -6.88 1.37 -0.54
N ILE A 54 -8.15 1.72 -0.30
CA ILE A 54 -8.49 2.85 0.56
C ILE A 54 -8.07 2.57 2.00
N SER A 55 -8.27 1.33 2.47
CA SER A 55 -7.88 0.96 3.84
C SER A 55 -6.38 1.10 4.05
N ILE A 56 -5.58 0.64 3.10
CA ILE A 56 -4.12 0.76 3.18
C ILE A 56 -3.72 2.24 3.22
N CYS A 57 -4.29 3.04 2.33
CA CYS A 57 -3.98 4.48 2.30
C CYS A 57 -4.37 5.17 3.59
N TYR A 58 -5.51 4.80 4.16
CA TYR A 58 -5.94 5.36 5.43
C TYR A 58 -4.96 5.03 6.56
N VAL A 59 -4.56 3.76 6.65
CA VAL A 59 -3.62 3.30 7.67
C VAL A 59 -2.28 4.02 7.55
N LEU A 60 -1.81 4.20 6.31
CA LEU A 60 -0.51 4.80 6.03
C LEU A 60 -0.56 6.32 5.90
N ASN A 61 -1.73 6.92 6.03
CA ASN A 61 -1.93 8.36 5.88
C ASN A 61 -1.50 8.85 4.49
N LEU A 62 -1.86 8.08 3.48
CA LEU A 62 -1.60 8.43 2.07
C LEU A 62 -2.91 8.81 1.39
N ASP A 63 -2.81 9.75 0.45
CA ASP A 63 -3.95 10.09 -0.39
C ASP A 63 -4.03 9.09 -1.54
N PRO A 64 -5.11 8.28 -1.61
CA PRO A 64 -5.23 7.30 -2.68
C PRO A 64 -5.25 7.92 -4.08
N PHE A 65 -5.70 9.16 -4.19
CA PHE A 65 -5.69 9.87 -5.47
C PHE A 65 -4.28 10.03 -6.02
N LEU A 66 -3.31 10.33 -5.14
CA LEU A 66 -1.94 10.51 -5.60
C LEU A 66 -1.36 9.23 -6.18
N LEU A 67 -1.74 8.07 -5.66
CA LEU A 67 -1.24 6.81 -6.16
C LEU A 67 -1.90 6.43 -7.49
N VAL A 68 -3.17 6.78 -7.68
CA VAL A 68 -3.91 6.42 -8.90
C VAL A 68 -3.60 7.38 -10.05
N LEU A 69 -3.58 8.69 -9.78
CA LEU A 69 -3.41 9.69 -10.82
C LEU A 69 -1.99 9.73 -11.40
N GLN A 70 -1.00 9.31 -10.66
CA GLN A 70 0.38 9.32 -11.14
C GLN A 70 0.75 8.09 -11.95
N LYS A 71 -0.21 7.30 -12.29
CA LYS A 71 0.02 6.02 -12.94
C LYS A 71 0.30 6.11 -14.43
N ASN A 72 -0.03 7.15 -15.04
CA ASN A 72 0.14 7.27 -16.49
C ASN A 72 1.58 7.41 -16.89
#